data_7878cce7b7ca79b7b9ca27cc3e3e617a
#
_entry.id   7878cce7b7ca79b7b9ca27cc3e3e617a
#
_cell.length_a   1.000
_cell.length_b   1.000
_cell.length_c   1.000
_cell.angle_alpha   90.00
_cell.angle_beta   90.00
_cell.angle_gamma   90.00
#
_symmetry.space_group_name_H-M   'P 1'
#
loop_
_entity.id
_entity.type
_entity.pdbx_description
1 polymer ?
#
loop_
_entity_poly.entity_id
_entity_poly.type
_entity_poly.pdbx_seq_one_letter_code
_entity_poly.pdbx_strand_id
1 'polypeptide(L)'
;MAVKIRLQRHGKKGKPFYWIVAADERAKRDGRYLEKLGTYNPNINPALISLDIDKSVRWIQFGAQPTDTARTILSNEGVLLKNHLINGVKKGALTDEQVEEKFQEWISEKTSSVDNKKSQLDKEADNKKKKALELEKEASAKRKEKAEEALAAEEKAIAAEEAPAAEEVPAAEEAPAAEEAPAAEEAPAAEEAPAAEEAPAAEEAPAAEEAPAAEEAPAKEKK
;
A
#
# COMPACT_ATOMS: atom_id res chain seq x y z
N MET A 1 -8.19 38.38 -8.44
CA MET A 1 -8.63 37.21 -7.66
C MET A 1 -7.38 36.48 -7.15
N ALA A 2 -7.36 36.12 -5.88
CA ALA A 2 -6.21 35.40 -5.32
C ALA A 2 -6.35 33.89 -5.65
N VAL A 3 -5.33 33.34 -6.28
CA VAL A 3 -5.25 31.91 -6.56
C VAL A 3 -4.45 31.24 -5.45
N LYS A 4 -4.94 30.10 -4.95
CA LYS A 4 -4.24 29.29 -3.96
C LYS A 4 -3.94 27.89 -4.51
N ILE A 5 -2.75 27.38 -4.17
CA ILE A 5 -2.41 25.95 -4.37
C ILE A 5 -2.80 25.24 -3.09
N ARG A 6 -3.73 24.28 -3.21
CA ARG A 6 -4.30 23.58 -2.07
C ARG A 6 -4.59 22.11 -2.37
N LEU A 7 -4.85 21.34 -1.33
CA LEU A 7 -5.25 19.94 -1.41
C LEU A 7 -6.77 19.83 -1.49
N GLN A 8 -7.27 19.08 -2.46
CA GLN A 8 -8.65 18.59 -2.52
C GLN A 8 -8.69 17.14 -2.06
N ARG A 9 -9.67 16.81 -1.23
CA ARG A 9 -9.80 15.44 -0.71
C ARG A 9 -10.67 14.60 -1.62
N HIS A 10 -10.11 13.45 -2.02
CA HIS A 10 -10.77 12.38 -2.75
C HIS A 10 -10.58 11.05 -2.02
N GLY A 11 -11.01 9.94 -2.62
CA GLY A 11 -10.86 8.60 -2.06
C GLY A 11 -12.00 8.19 -1.13
N LYS A 12 -11.86 7.03 -0.49
CA LYS A 12 -12.88 6.40 0.35
C LYS A 12 -12.73 6.83 1.83
N LYS A 13 -13.76 6.55 2.65
CA LYS A 13 -13.68 6.66 4.11
C LYS A 13 -12.54 5.77 4.63
N GLY A 14 -11.63 6.33 5.44
CA GLY A 14 -10.43 5.64 5.96
C GLY A 14 -9.23 5.58 5.00
N LYS A 15 -9.39 5.79 3.67
CA LYS A 15 -8.30 5.83 2.70
C LYS A 15 -8.33 7.14 1.91
N PRO A 16 -7.86 8.26 2.48
CA PRO A 16 -7.85 9.56 1.81
C PRO A 16 -6.84 9.57 0.66
N PHE A 17 -7.21 10.24 -0.42
CA PHE A 17 -6.35 10.52 -1.55
C PHE A 17 -6.51 11.99 -1.91
N TYR A 18 -5.44 12.70 -2.16
CA TYR A 18 -5.50 14.15 -2.36
C TYR A 18 -5.03 14.54 -3.75
N TRP A 19 -5.74 15.48 -4.35
CA TRP A 19 -5.28 16.20 -5.52
C TRP A 19 -4.67 17.52 -5.11
N ILE A 20 -3.52 17.84 -5.70
CA ILE A 20 -2.88 19.13 -5.55
C ILE A 20 -3.38 20.00 -6.71
N VAL A 21 -4.07 21.07 -6.39
CA VAL A 21 -4.75 21.88 -7.39
C VAL A 21 -4.49 23.38 -7.18
N ALA A 22 -4.45 24.11 -8.29
CA ALA A 22 -4.57 25.56 -8.29
C ALA A 22 -6.07 25.93 -8.35
N ALA A 23 -6.57 26.68 -7.39
CA ALA A 23 -7.96 27.04 -7.29
C ALA A 23 -8.13 28.48 -6.76
N ASP A 24 -9.27 29.09 -7.07
CA ASP A 24 -9.65 30.37 -6.47
C ASP A 24 -9.82 30.21 -4.96
N GLU A 25 -9.33 31.19 -4.20
CA GLU A 25 -9.43 31.23 -2.74
C GLU A 25 -10.87 31.09 -2.24
N ARG A 26 -11.84 31.69 -2.95
CA ARG A 26 -13.26 31.67 -2.59
C ARG A 26 -13.96 30.36 -2.87
N ALA A 27 -13.37 29.49 -3.71
CA ALA A 27 -13.97 28.19 -4.04
C ALA A 27 -13.96 27.25 -2.84
N LYS A 28 -14.99 26.39 -2.70
CA LYS A 28 -15.03 25.35 -1.66
C LYS A 28 -13.83 24.40 -1.81
N ARG A 29 -13.42 23.71 -0.72
CA ARG A 29 -12.26 22.83 -0.73
C ARG A 29 -12.27 21.83 -1.90
N ASP A 30 -13.34 21.10 -2.09
CA ASP A 30 -13.51 20.06 -3.11
C ASP A 30 -14.34 20.60 -4.31
N GLY A 31 -14.38 21.92 -4.51
CA GLY A 31 -15.11 22.58 -5.57
C GLY A 31 -14.31 22.72 -6.87
N ARG A 32 -14.76 23.62 -7.74
CA ARG A 32 -14.09 23.89 -9.02
C ARG A 32 -12.63 24.36 -8.80
N TYR A 33 -11.73 23.80 -9.56
CA TYR A 33 -10.32 24.17 -9.62
C TYR A 33 -9.96 24.69 -11.03
N LEU A 34 -8.86 25.41 -11.13
CA LEU A 34 -8.34 25.93 -12.40
C LEU A 34 -7.51 24.87 -13.11
N GLU A 35 -6.54 24.28 -12.38
CA GLU A 35 -5.67 23.25 -12.93
C GLU A 35 -5.28 22.24 -11.84
N LYS A 36 -5.15 20.96 -12.23
CA LYS A 36 -4.62 19.90 -11.40
C LYS A 36 -3.10 19.80 -11.63
N LEU A 37 -2.34 20.00 -10.55
CA LEU A 37 -0.88 19.97 -10.58
C LEU A 37 -0.31 18.60 -10.26
N GLY A 38 -1.04 17.80 -9.48
CA GLY A 38 -0.57 16.47 -9.10
C GLY A 38 -1.49 15.75 -8.14
N THR A 39 -0.94 14.68 -7.55
CA THR A 39 -1.62 13.84 -6.58
C THR A 39 -0.73 13.57 -5.37
N TYR A 40 -1.35 13.37 -4.22
CA TYR A 40 -0.70 13.03 -2.97
C TYR A 40 -1.42 11.87 -2.29
N ASN A 41 -0.70 10.78 -2.04
CA ASN A 41 -1.22 9.60 -1.36
C ASN A 41 -0.50 9.40 -0.01
N PRO A 42 -1.14 9.68 1.12
CA PRO A 42 -0.55 9.50 2.45
C PRO A 42 -0.66 8.07 2.98
N ASN A 43 -1.39 7.16 2.30
CA ASN A 43 -1.65 5.81 2.82
C ASN A 43 -0.43 4.88 2.74
N ILE A 44 0.61 5.29 2.05
CA ILE A 44 1.86 4.54 1.85
C ILE A 44 2.97 5.24 2.65
N ASN A 45 3.88 4.50 3.20
CA ASN A 45 5.07 5.04 3.87
C ASN A 45 6.34 4.56 3.13
N PRO A 46 7.12 5.49 2.55
CA PRO A 46 6.92 6.94 2.47
C PRO A 46 5.71 7.32 1.59
N ALA A 47 5.12 8.48 1.86
CA ALA A 47 3.98 8.99 1.11
C ALA A 47 4.33 9.17 -0.38
N LEU A 48 3.41 8.76 -1.27
CA LEU A 48 3.61 8.88 -2.71
C LEU A 48 3.10 10.24 -3.19
N ILE A 49 3.98 11.00 -3.81
CA ILE A 49 3.69 12.29 -4.44
C ILE A 49 3.96 12.14 -5.95
N SER A 50 3.02 12.55 -6.77
CA SER A 50 3.19 12.68 -8.22
C SER A 50 2.80 14.10 -8.59
N LEU A 51 3.78 14.92 -8.97
CA LEU A 51 3.61 16.36 -9.19
C LEU A 51 4.28 16.79 -10.49
N ASP A 52 3.59 17.64 -11.24
CA ASP A 52 4.15 18.35 -12.38
C ASP A 52 4.88 19.60 -11.87
N ILE A 53 6.21 19.52 -11.86
CA ILE A 53 7.08 20.57 -11.30
C ILE A 53 6.96 21.85 -12.09
N ASP A 54 6.96 21.79 -13.43
CA ASP A 54 6.97 22.96 -14.29
C ASP A 54 5.66 23.74 -14.22
N LYS A 55 4.53 23.04 -14.20
CA LYS A 55 3.22 23.68 -14.00
C LYS A 55 3.14 24.34 -12.62
N SER A 56 3.63 23.65 -11.60
CA SER A 56 3.62 24.17 -10.23
C SER A 56 4.47 25.43 -10.08
N VAL A 57 5.67 25.45 -10.68
CA VAL A 57 6.55 26.65 -10.72
C VAL A 57 5.85 27.81 -11.44
N ARG A 58 5.24 27.53 -12.60
CA ARG A 58 4.50 28.54 -13.37
C ARG A 58 3.40 29.19 -12.55
N TRP A 59 2.60 28.40 -11.83
CA TRP A 59 1.55 28.96 -10.96
C TRP A 59 2.09 29.81 -9.83
N ILE A 60 3.23 29.40 -9.21
CA ILE A 60 3.88 30.21 -8.17
C ILE A 60 4.39 31.54 -8.75
N GLN A 61 4.93 31.52 -9.96
CA GLN A 61 5.38 32.74 -10.65
C GLN A 61 4.23 33.67 -11.01
N PHE A 62 3.04 33.14 -11.29
CA PHE A 62 1.82 33.90 -11.49
C PHE A 62 1.23 34.45 -10.18
N GLY A 63 1.87 34.15 -9.04
CA GLY A 63 1.45 34.66 -7.74
C GLY A 63 0.46 33.77 -6.99
N ALA A 64 0.30 32.49 -7.38
CA ALA A 64 -0.49 31.55 -6.61
C ALA A 64 0.16 31.28 -5.25
N GLN A 65 -0.62 31.40 -4.18
CA GLN A 65 -0.13 31.20 -2.81
C GLN A 65 -0.40 29.75 -2.38
N PRO A 66 0.64 28.95 -2.05
CA PRO A 66 0.43 27.63 -1.50
C PRO A 66 -0.05 27.70 -0.05
N THR A 67 -0.99 26.82 0.33
CA THR A 67 -1.33 26.57 1.74
C THR A 67 -0.15 25.90 2.44
N ASP A 68 -0.09 25.91 3.77
CA ASP A 68 1.06 25.38 4.54
C ASP A 68 1.35 23.91 4.21
N THR A 69 0.33 23.07 4.16
CA THR A 69 0.47 21.64 3.76
C THR A 69 0.93 21.49 2.31
N ALA A 70 0.37 22.27 1.38
CA ALA A 70 0.82 22.25 -0.01
C ALA A 70 2.26 22.76 -0.14
N ARG A 71 2.65 23.78 0.61
CA ARG A 71 4.02 24.31 0.64
C ARG A 71 5.04 23.25 1.05
N THR A 72 4.73 22.45 2.07
CA THR A 72 5.58 21.34 2.52
C THR A 72 5.75 20.30 1.41
N ILE A 73 4.66 19.91 0.74
CA ILE A 73 4.69 18.96 -0.37
C ILE A 73 5.50 19.51 -1.55
N LEU A 74 5.25 20.76 -1.96
CA LEU A 74 5.98 21.44 -3.03
C LEU A 74 7.48 21.60 -2.72
N SER A 75 7.83 21.83 -1.44
CA SER A 75 9.22 21.86 -1.00
C SER A 75 9.88 20.50 -1.10
N ASN A 76 9.18 19.43 -0.75
CA ASN A 76 9.70 18.06 -0.84
C ASN A 76 9.99 17.62 -2.27
N GLU A 77 9.22 18.10 -3.24
CA GLU A 77 9.41 17.83 -4.68
C GLU A 77 10.33 18.86 -5.38
N GLY A 78 10.88 19.81 -4.63
CA GLY A 78 11.84 20.79 -5.15
C GLY A 78 11.26 21.95 -5.96
N VAL A 79 9.93 22.10 -6.02
CA VAL A 79 9.27 23.20 -6.77
C VAL A 79 9.71 24.57 -6.26
N LEU A 80 9.79 24.73 -4.94
CA LEU A 80 10.22 26.00 -4.35
C LEU A 80 11.69 26.30 -4.63
N LEU A 81 12.54 25.26 -4.65
CA LEU A 81 13.95 25.38 -5.01
C LEU A 81 14.09 25.80 -6.49
N LYS A 82 13.41 25.09 -7.40
CA LYS A 82 13.42 25.42 -8.83
C LYS A 82 12.96 26.87 -9.08
N ASN A 83 11.89 27.28 -8.42
CA ASN A 83 11.41 28.67 -8.50
C ASN A 83 12.45 29.68 -7.97
N HIS A 84 13.15 29.35 -6.88
CA HIS A 84 14.23 30.19 -6.34
C HIS A 84 15.38 30.33 -7.33
N LEU A 85 15.82 29.23 -7.93
CA LEU A 85 16.90 29.20 -8.93
C LEU A 85 16.52 30.01 -10.18
N ILE A 86 15.31 29.84 -10.71
CA ILE A 86 14.79 30.64 -11.85
C ILE A 86 14.74 32.12 -11.51
N ASN A 87 14.36 32.48 -10.30
CA ASN A 87 14.42 33.87 -9.86
C ASN A 87 15.85 34.40 -9.76
N GLY A 88 16.83 33.51 -9.50
CA GLY A 88 18.27 33.82 -9.59
C GLY A 88 18.71 34.21 -11.01
N VAL A 89 18.22 33.46 -12.03
CA VAL A 89 18.45 33.79 -13.45
C VAL A 89 17.87 35.17 -13.79
N LYS A 90 16.62 35.42 -13.40
CA LYS A 90 15.97 36.73 -13.64
C LYS A 90 16.74 37.89 -13.02
N LYS A 91 17.48 37.66 -11.95
CA LYS A 91 18.33 38.64 -11.27
C LYS A 91 19.76 38.71 -11.84
N GLY A 92 20.10 37.86 -12.81
CA GLY A 92 21.43 37.79 -13.42
C GLY A 92 22.51 37.11 -12.54
N ALA A 93 22.11 36.39 -11.47
CA ALA A 93 23.05 35.73 -10.56
C ALA A 93 23.43 34.29 -11.02
N LEU A 94 22.64 33.66 -11.87
CA LEU A 94 22.83 32.31 -12.34
C LEU A 94 22.55 32.22 -13.85
N THR A 95 23.14 31.22 -14.51
CA THR A 95 22.79 30.86 -15.89
C THR A 95 21.75 29.72 -15.87
N ASP A 96 20.99 29.54 -16.97
CA ASP A 96 20.01 28.49 -17.07
C ASP A 96 20.62 27.09 -16.93
N GLU A 97 21.82 26.87 -17.47
CA GLU A 97 22.57 25.62 -17.34
C GLU A 97 22.86 25.28 -15.86
N GLN A 98 23.33 26.27 -15.11
CA GLN A 98 23.64 26.12 -13.68
C GLN A 98 22.34 25.82 -12.83
N VAL A 99 21.21 26.29 -13.27
CA VAL A 99 19.93 25.98 -12.61
C VAL A 99 19.58 24.51 -12.79
N GLU A 100 19.74 23.99 -13.98
CA GLU A 100 19.46 22.58 -14.27
C GLU A 100 20.42 21.65 -13.54
N GLU A 101 21.72 21.94 -13.55
CA GLU A 101 22.74 21.17 -12.82
C GLU A 101 22.42 21.09 -11.32
N LYS A 102 22.21 22.24 -10.67
CA LYS A 102 21.89 22.30 -9.24
C LYS A 102 20.57 21.63 -8.90
N PHE A 103 19.61 21.67 -9.80
CA PHE A 103 18.32 21.01 -9.59
C PHE A 103 18.44 19.49 -9.73
N GLN A 104 19.22 19.00 -10.70
CA GLN A 104 19.49 17.56 -10.87
C GLN A 104 20.30 16.99 -9.71
N GLU A 105 21.31 17.71 -9.22
CA GLU A 105 22.07 17.35 -8.04
C GLU A 105 21.14 17.17 -6.82
N TRP A 106 20.29 18.14 -6.58
CA TRP A 106 19.31 18.07 -5.49
C TRP A 106 18.34 16.89 -5.64
N ILE A 107 17.84 16.59 -6.86
CA ILE A 107 16.96 15.44 -7.11
C ILE A 107 17.71 14.15 -6.77
N SER A 108 18.95 14.00 -7.19
CA SER A 108 19.75 12.78 -6.92
C SER A 108 19.94 12.54 -5.41
N GLU A 109 20.23 13.60 -4.64
CA GLU A 109 20.34 13.53 -3.18
C GLU A 109 19.01 13.14 -2.54
N LYS A 110 17.90 13.72 -3.00
CA LYS A 110 16.57 13.39 -2.48
C LYS A 110 16.17 11.96 -2.79
N THR A 111 16.40 11.49 -4.00
CA THR A 111 16.10 10.12 -4.39
C THR A 111 16.87 9.13 -3.52
N SER A 112 18.18 9.35 -3.34
CA SER A 112 18.99 8.50 -2.47
C SER A 112 18.51 8.50 -1.01
N SER A 113 18.10 9.66 -0.50
CA SER A 113 17.54 9.79 0.85
C SER A 113 16.19 9.04 1.01
N VAL A 114 15.32 9.08 -0.01
CA VAL A 114 14.05 8.36 -0.02
C VAL A 114 14.27 6.85 -0.10
N ASP A 115 15.21 6.39 -0.94
CA ASP A 115 15.52 4.98 -1.10
C ASP A 115 16.18 4.40 0.16
N ASN A 116 17.03 5.17 0.83
CA ASN A 116 17.56 4.81 2.14
C ASN A 116 16.43 4.63 3.18
N LYS A 117 15.45 5.52 3.21
CA LYS A 117 14.28 5.38 4.10
C LYS A 117 13.45 4.14 3.76
N LYS A 118 13.20 3.85 2.48
CA LYS A 118 12.48 2.64 2.06
C LYS A 118 13.21 1.40 2.54
N SER A 119 14.51 1.31 2.29
CA SER A 119 15.32 0.15 2.70
C SER A 119 15.36 -0.03 4.23
N GLN A 120 15.35 1.05 5.00
CA GLN A 120 15.26 0.98 6.46
C GLN A 120 13.90 0.46 6.92
N LEU A 121 12.80 0.94 6.34
CA LEU A 121 11.45 0.49 6.65
C LEU A 121 11.24 -0.99 6.30
N ASP A 122 11.77 -1.44 5.18
CA ASP A 122 11.71 -2.84 4.76
C ASP A 122 12.47 -3.72 5.74
N LYS A 123 13.69 -3.33 6.14
CA LYS A 123 14.48 -4.03 7.16
C LYS A 123 13.76 -4.08 8.52
N GLU A 124 13.14 -2.98 8.94
CA GLU A 124 12.36 -2.95 10.17
C GLU A 124 11.12 -3.84 10.10
N ALA A 125 10.42 -3.85 8.95
CA ALA A 125 9.28 -4.72 8.73
C ALA A 125 9.68 -6.20 8.76
N ASP A 126 10.79 -6.56 8.13
CA ASP A 126 11.31 -7.93 8.14
C ASP A 126 11.79 -8.36 9.53
N ASN A 127 12.45 -7.47 10.27
CA ASN A 127 12.84 -7.74 11.65
C ASN A 127 11.62 -7.93 12.57
N LYS A 128 10.56 -7.13 12.39
CA LYS A 128 9.30 -7.31 13.12
C LYS A 128 8.63 -8.63 12.79
N LYS A 129 8.60 -9.02 11.50
CA LYS A 129 8.07 -10.33 11.08
C LYS A 129 8.87 -11.49 11.65
N LYS A 130 10.20 -11.43 11.61
CA LYS A 130 11.07 -12.46 12.21
C LYS A 130 10.83 -12.63 13.69
N LYS A 131 10.80 -11.52 14.45
CA LYS A 131 10.50 -11.55 15.90
C LYS A 131 9.10 -12.11 16.18
N ALA A 132 8.09 -11.75 15.40
CA ALA A 132 6.74 -12.30 15.56
C ALA A 132 6.70 -13.81 15.31
N LEU A 133 7.40 -14.30 14.27
CA LEU A 133 7.51 -15.72 13.98
C LEU A 133 8.28 -16.50 15.07
N GLU A 134 9.31 -15.91 15.65
CA GLU A 134 10.05 -16.52 16.77
C GLU A 134 9.16 -16.64 18.02
N LEU A 135 8.45 -15.57 18.38
CA LEU A 135 7.49 -15.58 19.49
C LEU A 135 6.35 -16.58 19.25
N GLU A 136 5.86 -16.71 18.04
CA GLU A 136 4.83 -17.69 17.70
C GLU A 136 5.36 -19.11 17.81
N LYS A 137 6.57 -19.38 17.33
CA LYS A 137 7.24 -20.68 17.48
C LYS A 137 7.46 -21.03 18.96
N GLU A 138 7.93 -20.08 19.77
CA GLU A 138 8.09 -20.31 21.22
C GLU A 138 6.75 -20.57 21.90
N ALA A 139 5.70 -19.82 21.54
CA ALA A 139 4.37 -20.01 22.08
C ALA A 139 3.77 -21.36 21.66
N SER A 140 4.01 -21.80 20.42
CA SER A 140 3.57 -23.10 19.93
C SER A 140 4.34 -24.26 20.59
N ALA A 141 5.64 -24.08 20.79
CA ALA A 141 6.47 -25.08 21.51
C ALA A 141 5.99 -25.25 22.98
N LYS A 142 5.78 -24.14 23.70
CA LYS A 142 5.24 -24.16 25.05
C LYS A 142 3.84 -24.78 25.16
N ARG A 143 2.99 -24.58 24.12
CA ARG A 143 1.68 -25.23 24.07
C ARG A 143 1.78 -26.73 23.87
N LYS A 144 2.70 -27.19 22.99
CA LYS A 144 2.95 -28.61 22.77
C LYS A 144 3.50 -29.28 24.01
N GLU A 145 4.48 -28.68 24.67
CA GLU A 145 5.09 -29.18 25.89
C GLU A 145 4.04 -29.32 27.03
N LYS A 146 3.17 -28.29 27.19
CA LYS A 146 2.06 -28.40 28.14
C LYS A 146 1.01 -29.45 27.78
N ALA A 147 0.76 -29.67 26.48
CA ALA A 147 -0.15 -30.71 26.05
C ALA A 147 0.43 -32.10 26.29
N GLU A 148 1.73 -32.32 26.02
CA GLU A 148 2.44 -33.55 26.32
C GLU A 148 2.51 -33.85 27.81
N GLU A 149 2.77 -32.82 28.64
CA GLU A 149 2.78 -32.92 30.10
C GLU A 149 1.38 -33.30 30.64
N ALA A 150 0.31 -32.68 30.06
CA ALA A 150 -1.05 -33.01 30.44
C ALA A 150 -1.44 -34.43 30.06
N LEU A 151 -1.08 -34.89 28.86
CA LEU A 151 -1.30 -36.29 28.43
C LEU A 151 -0.51 -37.27 29.28
N ALA A 152 0.74 -36.99 29.62
CA ALA A 152 1.53 -37.84 30.49
C ALA A 152 0.99 -37.87 31.94
N ALA A 153 0.37 -36.78 32.40
CA ALA A 153 -0.28 -36.76 33.70
C ALA A 153 -1.59 -37.58 33.69
N GLU A 154 -2.35 -37.51 32.60
CA GLU A 154 -3.57 -38.27 32.40
C GLU A 154 -3.29 -39.79 32.26
N GLU A 155 -2.25 -40.18 31.51
CA GLU A 155 -1.81 -41.57 31.44
C GLU A 155 -1.36 -42.13 32.81
N LYS A 156 -0.67 -41.32 33.60
CA LYS A 156 -0.30 -41.70 34.97
C LYS A 156 -1.50 -41.80 35.90
N ALA A 157 -2.53 -40.96 35.73
CA ALA A 157 -3.77 -41.05 36.50
C ALA A 157 -4.56 -42.32 36.16
N ILE A 158 -4.65 -42.66 34.85
CA ILE A 158 -5.30 -43.89 34.39
C ILE A 158 -4.55 -45.14 34.88
N ALA A 159 -3.20 -45.14 34.81
CA ALA A 159 -2.40 -46.24 35.31
C ALA A 159 -2.46 -46.38 36.84
N ALA A 160 -2.77 -45.32 37.58
CA ALA A 160 -2.98 -45.37 39.03
C ALA A 160 -4.38 -45.84 39.42
N GLU A 161 -5.36 -45.73 38.54
CA GLU A 161 -6.74 -46.19 38.76
C GLU A 161 -6.94 -47.65 38.37
N GLU A 162 -6.01 -48.20 37.56
CA GLU A 162 -6.05 -49.62 37.09
C GLU A 162 -5.32 -50.60 38.04
N ALA A 163 -4.79 -50.14 39.17
CA ALA A 163 -4.23 -51.02 40.19
C ALA A 163 -4.86 -50.69 41.56
N PRO A 164 -5.97 -51.26 41.99
CA PRO A 164 -6.12 -52.63 42.48
C PRO A 164 -7.53 -53.22 42.27
N ALA A 165 -7.73 -54.25 41.50
CA ALA A 165 -8.85 -55.19 41.64
C ALA A 165 -8.50 -56.54 41.01
N ALA A 166 -7.60 -57.28 41.66
CA ALA A 166 -7.47 -58.69 41.46
C ALA A 166 -7.71 -59.38 42.81
N GLU A 167 -8.96 -59.54 43.13
CA GLU A 167 -9.41 -60.67 43.96
C GLU A 167 -10.93 -60.62 44.12
N GLU A 168 -11.56 -61.57 43.53
CA GLU A 168 -12.73 -62.37 43.86
C GLU A 168 -13.66 -62.60 42.69
N VAL A 169 -13.57 -63.80 42.16
CA VAL A 169 -14.66 -64.42 41.37
C VAL A 169 -15.62 -65.09 42.38
N PRO A 170 -16.92 -65.01 42.26
CA PRO A 170 -17.63 -66.22 41.95
C PRO A 170 -18.67 -66.10 40.80
N ALA A 171 -18.87 -67.29 40.27
CA ALA A 171 -19.59 -67.72 39.11
C ALA A 171 -21.06 -67.33 38.98
N ALA A 172 -21.45 -67.26 37.69
CA ALA A 172 -22.73 -67.66 37.10
C ALA A 172 -23.99 -66.87 37.46
N GLU A 173 -24.57 -66.19 36.49
CA GLU A 173 -25.87 -66.61 35.95
C GLU A 173 -26.35 -65.66 34.83
N GLU A 174 -26.77 -66.32 33.72
CA GLU A 174 -27.74 -65.94 32.71
C GLU A 174 -27.72 -64.56 32.01
N ALA A 175 -27.52 -64.63 30.71
CA ALA A 175 -27.94 -63.64 29.73
C ALA A 175 -29.50 -63.51 29.66
N PRO A 176 -30.01 -62.33 29.41
CA PRO A 176 -30.92 -62.20 28.27
C PRO A 176 -30.62 -61.03 27.35
N ALA A 177 -30.73 -61.34 26.07
CA ALA A 177 -31.26 -60.61 24.94
C ALA A 177 -30.98 -59.10 24.74
N ALA A 178 -30.40 -58.89 23.57
CA ALA A 178 -30.42 -57.75 22.69
C ALA A 178 -31.53 -56.71 22.92
N GLU A 179 -31.16 -55.46 23.09
CA GLU A 179 -32.00 -54.33 22.75
C GLU A 179 -31.21 -53.27 22.01
N GLU A 180 -31.77 -52.82 20.94
CA GLU A 180 -31.36 -52.00 19.82
C GLU A 180 -30.48 -50.77 20.18
N ALA A 181 -29.50 -50.55 19.33
CA ALA A 181 -28.77 -49.28 19.22
C ALA A 181 -29.68 -48.21 18.60
N PRO A 182 -29.76 -47.00 19.15
CA PRO A 182 -30.33 -45.89 18.43
C PRO A 182 -29.33 -45.33 17.44
N ALA A 183 -29.90 -45.04 16.26
CA ALA A 183 -29.23 -44.50 15.05
C ALA A 183 -28.34 -43.31 15.30
N ALA A 184 -27.25 -43.31 14.56
CA ALA A 184 -26.36 -42.15 14.39
C ALA A 184 -27.12 -40.93 13.91
N GLU A 185 -27.02 -39.82 14.67
CA GLU A 185 -27.52 -38.52 14.30
C GLU A 185 -26.57 -37.93 13.26
N GLU A 186 -27.16 -37.56 12.10
CA GLU A 186 -26.46 -37.00 10.91
C GLU A 186 -25.66 -35.78 11.25
N ALA A 187 -24.42 -35.74 10.80
CA ALA A 187 -23.61 -34.54 10.70
C ALA A 187 -24.23 -33.56 9.69
N PRO A 188 -24.34 -32.25 9.99
CA PRO A 188 -24.80 -31.31 9.01
C PRO A 188 -23.81 -31.15 7.86
N ALA A 189 -24.36 -31.21 6.66
CA ALA A 189 -23.66 -31.05 5.37
C ALA A 189 -22.81 -29.79 5.32
N ALA A 190 -21.61 -29.93 4.78
CA ALA A 190 -20.73 -28.83 4.42
C ALA A 190 -21.44 -27.89 3.44
N GLU A 191 -21.52 -26.61 3.80
CA GLU A 191 -22.02 -25.52 2.99
C GLU A 191 -21.08 -25.32 1.80
N GLU A 192 -21.63 -25.46 0.59
CA GLU A 192 -20.95 -25.26 -0.71
C GLU A 192 -20.27 -23.88 -0.77
N ALA A 193 -19.01 -23.87 -1.11
CA ALA A 193 -18.28 -22.69 -1.54
C ALA A 193 -18.90 -22.14 -2.84
N PRO A 194 -19.15 -20.83 -2.96
CA PRO A 194 -19.64 -20.27 -4.22
C PRO A 194 -18.57 -20.37 -5.30
N ALA A 195 -19.00 -20.85 -6.47
CA ALA A 195 -18.24 -20.99 -7.70
C ALA A 195 -17.49 -19.71 -8.05
N ALA A 196 -16.25 -19.86 -8.47
CA ALA A 196 -15.42 -18.80 -9.06
C ALA A 196 -16.14 -18.21 -10.28
N GLU A 197 -16.41 -16.92 -10.22
CA GLU A 197 -16.95 -16.10 -11.31
C GLU A 197 -15.87 -15.98 -12.39
N GLU A 198 -16.22 -16.43 -13.62
CA GLU A 198 -15.40 -16.38 -14.82
C GLU A 198 -14.85 -14.97 -15.07
N ALA A 199 -13.55 -14.88 -15.30
CA ALA A 199 -12.89 -13.68 -15.81
C ALA A 199 -13.42 -13.35 -17.22
N PRO A 200 -13.79 -12.10 -17.52
CA PRO A 200 -14.17 -11.74 -18.87
C PRO A 200 -12.96 -11.80 -19.80
N ALA A 201 -13.18 -12.39 -20.97
CA ALA A 201 -12.25 -12.54 -22.07
C ALA A 201 -11.58 -11.21 -22.45
N ALA A 202 -10.30 -11.26 -22.72
CA ALA A 202 -9.51 -10.16 -23.25
C ALA A 202 -10.12 -9.66 -24.57
N GLU A 203 -10.53 -8.39 -24.58
CA GLU A 203 -10.97 -7.66 -25.76
C GLU A 203 -9.76 -7.36 -26.64
N GLU A 204 -9.84 -7.79 -27.90
CA GLU A 204 -8.84 -7.62 -28.96
C GLU A 204 -8.41 -6.16 -29.11
N ALA A 205 -7.09 -5.93 -29.13
CA ALA A 205 -6.49 -4.65 -29.48
C ALA A 205 -6.83 -4.30 -30.94
N PRO A 206 -7.28 -3.07 -31.26
CA PRO A 206 -7.46 -2.65 -32.62
C PRO A 206 -6.12 -2.49 -33.34
N ALA A 207 -6.07 -2.99 -34.56
CA ALA A 207 -4.94 -2.96 -35.49
C ALA A 207 -4.38 -1.55 -35.69
N ALA A 208 -3.06 -1.46 -35.73
CA ALA A 208 -2.30 -0.26 -36.08
C ALA A 208 -2.73 0.29 -37.44
N GLU A 209 -3.23 1.52 -37.44
CA GLU A 209 -3.53 2.31 -38.60
C GLU A 209 -2.23 2.86 -39.19
N GLU A 210 -2.02 2.59 -40.49
CA GLU A 210 -0.85 2.96 -41.30
C GLU A 210 -0.56 4.46 -41.22
N ALA A 211 0.71 4.80 -41.05
CA ALA A 211 1.23 6.16 -41.17
C ALA A 211 1.16 6.62 -42.63
N PRO A 212 0.65 7.83 -42.95
CA PRO A 212 0.73 8.37 -44.28
C PRO A 212 2.16 8.81 -44.64
N ALA A 213 2.54 8.48 -45.84
CA ALA A 213 3.83 8.76 -46.50
C ALA A 213 4.24 10.24 -46.45
N ALA A 214 5.52 10.46 -46.24
CA ALA A 214 6.18 11.74 -46.34
C ALA A 214 6.00 12.35 -47.74
N GLU A 215 5.40 13.54 -47.78
CA GLU A 215 5.30 14.37 -48.97
C GLU A 215 6.57 15.22 -49.11
N GLU A 216 7.21 15.08 -50.28
CA GLU A 216 8.44 15.76 -50.70
C GLU A 216 8.31 17.29 -50.65
N ALA A 217 9.30 17.94 -50.10
CA ALA A 217 9.52 19.38 -50.16
C ALA A 217 10.03 19.79 -51.57
N PRO A 218 9.43 20.74 -52.27
CA PRO A 218 10.05 21.31 -53.46
C PRO A 218 11.12 22.36 -53.08
N ALA A 219 12.31 22.13 -53.60
CA ALA A 219 13.37 23.13 -53.66
C ALA A 219 12.89 24.36 -54.47
N LYS A 220 13.12 25.55 -53.93
CA LYS A 220 13.10 26.79 -54.68
C LYS A 220 14.48 27.44 -54.64
N GLU A 221 15.04 27.39 -55.81
CA GLU A 221 16.21 28.11 -56.29
C GLU A 221 15.99 29.64 -56.31
N LYS A 222 17.02 30.34 -55.93
CA LYS A 222 17.52 31.66 -56.33
C LYS A 222 16.59 32.72 -56.94
N LYS A 223 16.53 33.88 -56.38
CA LYS A 223 17.23 35.08 -56.87
C LYS A 223 17.30 36.15 -55.80
#